data_c96021cf854460bf42c5ccbacace6d22
#
_entry.id   c96021cf854460bf42c5ccbacace6d22
#
_cell.length_a   1.000
_cell.length_b   1.000
_cell.length_c   1.000
_cell.angle_alpha   90.00
_cell.angle_beta   90.00
_cell.angle_gamma   90.00
#
_symmetry.space_group_name_H-M   'P 1'
#
loop_
_entity.id
_entity.type
_entity.pdbx_description
1 polymer ?
#
loop_
_entity_poly.entity_id
_entity_poly.type
_entity_poly.pdbx_seq_one_letter_code
_entity_poly.pdbx_strand_id
1 'polypeptide(L)'
;MKREKLHLEYLLNATSRNIIWSAISTPTGLEGWFADKVVSDDKIVTFHWGKTEKREAEIIAIRAYSFIRFRWVDDENERDYFEFKMTNNELTGDYVLEITDFAPLDEMDDQKELWDSQIDTLRRSGGF
;
A
#
# COMPACT_ATOMS: atom_id res chain seq x y z
N MET A 1 16.15 3.04 17.25
CA MET A 1 15.03 3.98 17.38
C MET A 1 13.73 3.22 17.41
N LYS A 2 12.84 3.57 18.30
CA LYS A 2 11.54 2.90 18.41
C LYS A 2 10.62 3.29 17.27
N ARG A 3 10.00 2.31 16.64
CA ARG A 3 9.05 2.50 15.56
C ARG A 3 7.64 2.26 16.07
N GLU A 4 6.72 3.09 15.63
CA GLU A 4 5.32 3.02 16.03
C GLU A 4 4.46 2.67 14.83
N LYS A 5 3.32 2.04 15.12
CA LYS A 5 2.35 1.65 14.10
C LYS A 5 1.57 2.87 13.63
N LEU A 6 1.46 3.01 12.32
CA LEU A 6 0.67 4.04 11.66
C LEU A 6 -0.50 3.37 10.96
N HIS A 7 -1.72 3.86 11.21
CA HIS A 7 -2.93 3.35 10.55
C HIS A 7 -3.68 4.51 9.91
N LEU A 8 -3.93 4.42 8.60
CA LEU A 8 -4.62 5.46 7.85
C LEU A 8 -5.80 4.86 7.10
N GLU A 9 -6.86 5.64 6.96
CA GLU A 9 -8.06 5.24 6.22
C GLU A 9 -8.39 6.27 5.15
N TYR A 10 -8.69 5.79 3.95
CA TYR A 10 -8.99 6.64 2.79
C TYR A 10 -10.28 6.16 2.13
N LEU A 11 -11.23 7.06 1.99
CA LEU A 11 -12.46 6.77 1.26
C LEU A 11 -12.15 6.75 -0.24
N LEU A 12 -12.59 5.70 -0.91
CA LEU A 12 -12.44 5.56 -2.36
C LEU A 12 -13.78 5.62 -3.04
N ASN A 13 -13.86 6.40 -4.11
CA ASN A 13 -15.06 6.56 -4.91
C ASN A 13 -15.08 5.55 -6.06
N ALA A 14 -15.01 4.26 -5.70
CA ALA A 14 -15.00 3.16 -6.67
C ALA A 14 -16.22 2.28 -6.48
N THR A 15 -16.75 1.77 -7.57
CA THR A 15 -17.96 0.94 -7.56
C THR A 15 -17.66 -0.55 -7.68
N SER A 16 -16.41 -0.93 -8.00
CA SER A 16 -16.00 -2.30 -8.23
C SER A 16 -14.87 -2.72 -7.32
N ARG A 17 -15.08 -3.79 -6.55
CA ARG A 17 -14.03 -4.36 -5.72
C ARG A 17 -12.85 -4.90 -6.54
N ASN A 18 -13.12 -5.33 -7.79
CA ASN A 18 -12.06 -5.85 -8.66
C ASN A 18 -11.04 -4.77 -9.01
N ILE A 19 -11.51 -3.54 -9.26
CA ILE A 19 -10.64 -2.41 -9.60
C ILE A 19 -9.74 -2.07 -8.41
N ILE A 20 -10.32 -2.02 -7.21
CA ILE A 20 -9.55 -1.72 -5.99
C ILE A 20 -8.54 -2.83 -5.71
N TRP A 21 -8.98 -4.08 -5.75
CA TRP A 21 -8.10 -5.20 -5.47
C TRP A 21 -6.93 -5.26 -6.45
N SER A 22 -7.19 -5.04 -7.74
CA SER A 22 -6.13 -4.97 -8.75
C SER A 22 -5.13 -3.86 -8.45
N ALA A 23 -5.61 -2.68 -8.01
CA ALA A 23 -4.75 -1.54 -7.73
C ALA A 23 -3.78 -1.79 -6.57
N ILE A 24 -4.15 -2.62 -5.59
CA ILE A 24 -3.34 -2.84 -4.40
C ILE A 24 -2.59 -4.17 -4.40
N SER A 25 -2.91 -5.09 -5.30
CA SER A 25 -2.38 -6.46 -5.24
C SER A 25 -1.64 -6.91 -6.49
N THR A 26 -1.68 -6.16 -7.58
CA THR A 26 -0.97 -6.54 -8.82
C THR A 26 0.18 -5.59 -9.12
N PRO A 27 1.24 -6.09 -9.81
CA PRO A 27 2.32 -5.21 -10.23
C PRO A 27 1.85 -4.02 -11.07
N THR A 28 1.00 -4.26 -12.07
CA THR A 28 0.46 -3.21 -12.91
C THR A 28 -0.36 -2.20 -12.12
N GLY A 29 -1.17 -2.68 -11.16
CA GLY A 29 -1.97 -1.81 -10.32
C GLY A 29 -1.13 -0.94 -9.40
N LEU A 30 -0.10 -1.51 -8.79
CA LEU A 30 0.80 -0.80 -7.90
C LEU A 30 1.66 0.23 -8.64
N GLU A 31 2.00 -0.01 -9.91
CA GLU A 31 2.72 0.96 -10.75
C GLU A 31 1.92 2.24 -10.96
N GLY A 32 0.61 2.19 -10.82
CA GLY A 32 -0.22 3.37 -11.03
C GLY A 32 -0.09 4.44 -9.95
N TRP A 33 0.38 4.07 -8.76
CA TRP A 33 0.36 5.01 -7.64
C TRP A 33 1.44 4.80 -6.57
N PHE A 34 1.88 3.57 -6.36
CA PHE A 34 2.82 3.26 -5.27
C PHE A 34 4.28 3.39 -5.71
N ALA A 35 4.59 2.95 -6.91
CA ALA A 35 5.95 2.98 -7.44
C ALA A 35 5.91 3.24 -8.94
N ASP A 36 7.05 3.61 -9.51
CA ASP A 36 7.17 3.88 -10.95
C ASP A 36 7.20 2.58 -11.75
N LYS A 37 7.83 1.54 -11.21
CA LYS A 37 7.88 0.22 -11.82
C LYS A 37 7.80 -0.85 -10.75
N VAL A 38 7.05 -1.91 -11.01
CA VAL A 38 6.86 -3.01 -10.07
C VAL A 38 7.09 -4.34 -10.81
N VAL A 39 8.01 -5.14 -10.27
CA VAL A 39 8.33 -6.47 -10.81
C VAL A 39 8.09 -7.50 -9.74
N SER A 40 7.30 -8.52 -10.05
CA SER A 40 6.98 -9.60 -9.12
C SER A 40 7.66 -10.89 -9.57
N ASP A 41 8.30 -11.58 -8.63
CA ASP A 41 8.88 -12.90 -8.82
C ASP A 41 8.51 -13.74 -7.60
N ASP A 42 7.50 -14.60 -7.77
CA ASP A 42 6.90 -15.38 -6.69
C ASP A 42 6.41 -14.45 -5.57
N LYS A 43 6.95 -14.57 -4.37
CA LYS A 43 6.55 -13.76 -3.21
C LYS A 43 7.36 -12.48 -3.07
N ILE A 44 8.39 -12.29 -3.87
CA ILE A 44 9.24 -11.10 -3.82
C ILE A 44 8.77 -10.09 -4.85
N VAL A 45 8.53 -8.87 -4.40
CA VAL A 45 8.09 -7.77 -5.26
C VAL A 45 9.14 -6.68 -5.18
N THR A 46 9.66 -6.28 -6.34
CA THR A 46 10.66 -5.22 -6.43
C THR A 46 9.98 -3.94 -6.91
N PHE A 47 10.12 -2.88 -6.12
CA PHE A 47 9.57 -1.56 -6.42
C PHE A 47 10.70 -0.63 -6.85
N HIS A 48 10.49 0.08 -7.95
CA HIS A 48 11.44 1.06 -8.47
C HIS A 48 10.84 2.46 -8.42
N TRP A 49 11.60 3.41 -7.92
CA TRP A 49 11.27 4.84 -7.93
C TRP A 49 12.36 5.59 -8.66
N GLY A 50 12.00 6.26 -9.75
CA GLY A 50 12.98 6.91 -10.60
C GLY A 50 13.92 5.89 -11.26
N LYS A 51 15.16 6.31 -11.51
CA LYS A 51 16.15 5.47 -12.21
C LYS A 51 17.08 4.72 -11.27
N THR A 52 17.21 5.16 -10.03
CA THR A 52 18.26 4.68 -9.12
C THR A 52 17.74 4.03 -7.85
N GLU A 53 16.53 4.34 -7.41
CA GLU A 53 16.02 3.80 -6.17
C GLU A 53 15.18 2.56 -6.42
N LYS A 54 15.51 1.48 -5.69
CA LYS A 54 14.69 0.28 -5.70
C LYS A 54 14.71 -0.38 -4.32
N ARG A 55 13.62 -1.04 -3.97
CA ARG A 55 13.53 -1.85 -2.75
C ARG A 55 12.73 -3.11 -3.04
N GLU A 56 13.09 -4.18 -2.34
CA GLU A 56 12.39 -5.45 -2.44
C GLU A 56 11.55 -5.69 -1.19
N ALA A 57 10.36 -6.23 -1.39
CA ALA A 57 9.48 -6.63 -0.29
C ALA A 57 9.01 -8.06 -0.53
N GLU A 58 8.74 -8.77 0.56
CA GLU A 58 8.14 -10.10 0.51
C GLU A 58 6.67 -10.00 0.87
N ILE A 59 5.82 -10.69 0.10
CA ILE A 59 4.41 -10.83 0.44
C ILE A 59 4.33 -11.88 1.56
N ILE A 60 3.99 -11.44 2.77
CA ILE A 60 3.95 -12.31 3.94
C ILE A 60 2.54 -12.80 4.29
N ALA A 61 1.52 -12.12 3.79
CA ALA A 61 0.13 -12.55 3.94
C ALA A 61 -0.72 -11.90 2.86
N ILE A 62 -1.68 -12.64 2.33
CA ILE A 62 -2.60 -12.13 1.31
C ILE A 62 -3.92 -12.87 1.42
N ARG A 63 -5.02 -12.11 1.28
CA ARG A 63 -6.36 -12.66 1.18
C ARG A 63 -7.11 -11.89 0.11
N ALA A 64 -7.53 -12.60 -0.94
CA ALA A 64 -8.18 -11.98 -2.10
C ALA A 64 -9.37 -11.12 -1.69
N TYR A 65 -9.44 -9.92 -2.25
CA TYR A 65 -10.47 -8.91 -1.99
C TYR A 65 -10.55 -8.45 -0.53
N SER A 66 -9.48 -8.65 0.23
CA SER A 66 -9.40 -8.23 1.62
C SER A 66 -8.13 -7.45 1.90
N PHE A 67 -6.98 -8.10 1.88
CA PHE A 67 -5.73 -7.42 2.19
C PHE A 67 -4.52 -8.08 1.54
N ILE A 68 -3.44 -7.31 1.45
CA ILE A 68 -2.11 -7.80 1.11
C ILE A 68 -1.10 -7.15 2.05
N ARG A 69 -0.23 -7.96 2.65
CA ARG A 69 0.75 -7.52 3.63
C ARG A 69 2.15 -7.81 3.11
N PHE A 70 2.99 -6.80 3.17
CA PHE A 70 4.38 -6.87 2.71
C PHE A 70 5.35 -6.62 3.85
N ARG A 71 6.53 -7.16 3.72
CA ARG A 71 7.65 -6.87 4.60
C ARG A 71 8.86 -6.51 3.74
N TRP A 72 9.49 -5.37 4.04
CA TRP A 72 10.70 -4.99 3.33
C TRP A 72 11.80 -6.00 3.62
N VAL A 73 12.49 -6.47 2.58
CA VAL A 73 13.55 -7.47 2.72
C VAL A 73 14.73 -6.91 3.52
N ASP A 74 15.01 -5.62 3.37
CA ASP A 74 16.08 -4.92 4.06
C ASP A 74 15.71 -4.38 5.45
N ASP A 75 14.52 -4.67 5.93
CA ASP A 75 14.05 -4.19 7.23
C ASP A 75 14.70 -5.00 8.37
N GLU A 76 15.33 -4.30 9.30
CA GLU A 76 15.97 -4.91 10.47
C GLU A 76 14.96 -5.35 11.52
N ASN A 77 13.79 -4.73 11.54
CA ASN A 77 12.75 -5.06 12.50
C ASN A 77 11.76 -6.07 11.90
N GLU A 78 11.87 -7.32 12.33
CA GLU A 78 11.05 -8.42 11.84
C GLU A 78 9.56 -8.28 12.13
N ARG A 79 9.17 -7.37 13.00
CA ARG A 79 7.77 -7.14 13.34
C ARG A 79 7.11 -6.09 12.45
N ASP A 80 7.90 -5.29 11.75
CA ASP A 80 7.36 -4.23 10.89
C ASP A 80 6.87 -4.82 9.57
N TYR A 81 5.82 -4.20 9.04
CA TYR A 81 5.24 -4.56 7.76
C TYR A 81 4.49 -3.34 7.22
N PHE A 82 4.10 -3.39 5.95
CA PHE A 82 3.09 -2.46 5.46
C PHE A 82 1.98 -3.27 4.80
N GLU A 83 0.76 -2.78 4.91
CA GLU A 83 -0.42 -3.53 4.51
C GLU A 83 -1.44 -2.62 3.84
N PHE A 84 -2.02 -3.13 2.77
CA PHE A 84 -3.15 -2.50 2.11
C PHE A 84 -4.37 -3.39 2.33
N LYS A 85 -5.43 -2.81 2.90
CA LYS A 85 -6.67 -3.52 3.18
C LYS A 85 -7.85 -2.75 2.60
N MET A 86 -8.71 -3.47 1.89
CA MET A 86 -9.93 -2.88 1.37
C MET A 86 -11.12 -3.36 2.18
N THR A 87 -11.97 -2.44 2.59
CA THR A 87 -13.19 -2.74 3.32
C THR A 87 -14.36 -2.03 2.67
N ASN A 88 -15.56 -2.58 2.86
CA ASN A 88 -16.79 -2.03 2.31
C ASN A 88 -17.68 -1.58 3.46
N ASN A 89 -18.20 -0.34 3.37
CA ASN A 89 -19.18 0.14 4.32
C ASN A 89 -20.56 -0.37 3.88
N GLU A 90 -21.13 -1.26 4.66
CA GLU A 90 -22.42 -1.90 4.32
C GLU A 90 -23.58 -0.92 4.22
N LEU A 91 -23.50 0.19 4.96
CA LEU A 91 -24.58 1.19 4.98
C LEU A 91 -24.60 2.07 3.72
N THR A 92 -23.42 2.43 3.22
CA THR A 92 -23.29 3.35 2.09
C THR A 92 -22.84 2.68 0.80
N GLY A 93 -22.25 1.47 0.89
CA GLY A 93 -21.66 0.79 -0.24
C GLY A 93 -20.28 1.31 -0.62
N ASP A 94 -19.77 2.30 0.09
CA ASP A 94 -18.47 2.89 -0.20
C ASP A 94 -17.33 1.95 0.20
N TYR A 95 -16.23 2.03 -0.54
CA TYR A 95 -15.01 1.31 -0.21
C TYR A 95 -14.03 2.20 0.53
N VAL A 96 -13.33 1.61 1.50
CA VAL A 96 -12.29 2.29 2.27
C VAL A 96 -10.99 1.51 2.06
N LEU A 97 -9.92 2.22 1.76
CA LEU A 97 -8.58 1.66 1.74
C LEU A 97 -7.90 1.98 3.07
N GLU A 98 -7.52 0.95 3.79
CA GLU A 98 -6.80 1.08 5.05
C GLU A 98 -5.33 0.76 4.81
N ILE A 99 -4.46 1.65 5.26
CA ILE A 99 -3.02 1.47 5.16
C ILE A 99 -2.45 1.34 6.55
N THR A 100 -1.68 0.28 6.76
CA THR A 100 -0.91 0.08 8.00
C THR A 100 0.56 0.10 7.64
N ASP A 101 1.33 0.86 8.41
CA ASP A 101 2.77 1.00 8.21
C ASP A 101 3.42 1.26 9.57
N PHE A 102 4.73 1.33 9.60
CA PHE A 102 5.51 1.63 10.80
C PHE A 102 6.54 2.70 10.48
N ALA A 103 6.74 3.60 11.41
CA ALA A 103 7.73 4.67 11.27
C ALA A 103 8.25 5.09 12.64
N PRO A 104 9.46 5.67 12.70
CA PRO A 104 9.92 6.31 13.93
C PRO A 104 8.93 7.41 14.34
N LEU A 105 8.77 7.60 15.64
CA LEU A 105 7.76 8.53 16.17
C LEU A 105 7.96 9.96 15.63
N ASP A 106 9.20 10.40 15.49
CA ASP A 106 9.53 11.74 15.00
C ASP A 106 9.38 11.89 13.47
N GLU A 107 9.11 10.80 12.76
CA GLU A 107 8.88 10.80 11.31
C GLU A 107 7.44 10.47 10.92
N MET A 108 6.55 10.33 11.90
CA MET A 108 5.16 9.94 11.66
C MET A 108 4.42 10.90 10.74
N ASP A 109 4.57 12.20 10.96
CA ASP A 109 3.88 13.19 10.15
C ASP A 109 4.36 13.16 8.69
N ASP A 110 5.65 13.01 8.48
CA ASP A 110 6.23 12.91 7.14
C ASP A 110 5.75 11.64 6.43
N GLN A 111 5.67 10.53 7.16
CA GLN A 111 5.22 9.26 6.61
C GLN A 111 3.74 9.34 6.22
N LYS A 112 2.93 10.00 7.03
CA LYS A 112 1.53 10.22 6.72
C LYS A 112 1.36 11.08 5.47
N GLU A 113 2.14 12.15 5.35
CA GLU A 113 2.09 13.02 4.17
C GLU A 113 2.48 12.25 2.89
N LEU A 114 3.46 11.37 3.00
CA LEU A 114 3.86 10.53 1.87
C LEU A 114 2.71 9.63 1.42
N TRP A 115 2.03 8.97 2.35
CA TRP A 115 0.87 8.14 2.03
C TRP A 115 -0.26 8.97 1.44
N ASP A 116 -0.56 10.13 2.01
CA ASP A 116 -1.59 11.03 1.50
C ASP A 116 -1.31 11.39 0.03
N SER A 117 -0.06 11.69 -0.29
CA SER A 117 0.37 12.01 -1.65
C SER A 117 0.20 10.83 -2.61
N GLN A 118 0.57 9.63 -2.17
CA GLN A 118 0.44 8.43 -2.98
C GLN A 118 -1.04 8.10 -3.23
N ILE A 119 -1.89 8.28 -2.24
CA ILE A 119 -3.34 8.05 -2.41
C ILE A 119 -3.95 9.07 -3.37
N ASP A 120 -3.48 10.32 -3.34
CA ASP A 120 -3.91 11.31 -4.32
C ASP A 120 -3.58 10.87 -5.74
N THR A 121 -2.40 10.28 -5.93
CA THR A 121 -2.00 9.72 -7.22
C THR A 121 -2.91 8.56 -7.61
N LEU A 122 -3.23 7.67 -6.68
CA LEU A 122 -4.15 6.56 -6.90
C LEU A 122 -5.51 7.06 -7.38
N ARG A 123 -6.06 8.06 -6.71
CA ARG A 123 -7.37 8.63 -7.05
C ARG A 123 -7.36 9.23 -8.45
N ARG A 124 -6.32 9.96 -8.81
CA ARG A 124 -6.21 10.60 -10.12
C ARG A 124 -6.00 9.60 -11.24
N SER A 125 -5.12 8.63 -11.03
CA SER A 125 -4.78 7.65 -12.07
C SER A 125 -5.83 6.56 -12.23
N GLY A 126 -6.48 6.16 -11.13
CA GLY A 126 -7.44 5.07 -11.11
C GLY A 126 -8.90 5.50 -11.23
N GLY A 127 -9.18 6.80 -11.13
CA GLY A 127 -10.56 7.30 -11.16
C GLY A 127 -11.32 7.04 -9.87
N PHE A 128 -10.62 6.92 -8.77
CA PHE A 128 -11.25 6.63 -7.45
C PHE A 128 -11.75 7.90 -6.76
#